data_c900beb62217855d4d7259f65c2078e0
#
_entry.id   c900beb62217855d4d7259f65c2078e0
#
_cell.length_a   1.000
_cell.length_b   1.000
_cell.length_c   1.000
_cell.angle_alpha   90.00
_cell.angle_beta   90.00
_cell.angle_gamma   90.00
#
_symmetry.space_group_name_H-M   'P 1'
#
loop_
_entity.id
_entity.type
_entity.pdbx_description
1 polymer ?
#
loop_
_entity_poly.entity_id
_entity_poly.type
_entity_poly.pdbx_seq_one_letter_code
_entity_poly.pdbx_strand_id
1 'polypeptide(L)'
;MERIILGIDPGTIVMGYALLKVEDRKPTLMVMGVLKLDKYESHYLRLRKIFERVTMLIDEYHPDELAIEAPFFGKNVQSMLKLGRAQGVAMAAALERDIPIFEYAPMKIKLSIVGNGEASKEQVAAMLQRYLKLSAEQMPTKLDATDALAAAMCHCFQGNNPVSDKKYNSWKDFIQKNPNKVRK
;
A
#
# COMPACT_ATOMS: atom_id res chain seq x y z
N MET A 1 -18.87 -3.25 -11.25
CA MET A 1 -18.81 -2.38 -10.03
C MET A 1 -17.51 -1.61 -10.12
N GLU A 2 -17.58 -0.29 -9.98
CA GLU A 2 -16.44 0.62 -10.00
C GLU A 2 -15.90 0.84 -8.59
N ARG A 3 -14.58 0.93 -8.41
CA ARG A 3 -13.93 1.34 -7.16
C ARG A 3 -12.59 2.01 -7.43
N ILE A 4 -12.20 2.92 -6.53
CA ILE A 4 -10.92 3.63 -6.59
C ILE A 4 -10.06 3.19 -5.41
N ILE A 5 -8.83 2.78 -5.69
CA ILE A 5 -7.85 2.32 -4.71
C ILE A 5 -6.71 3.34 -4.63
N LEU A 6 -6.48 3.90 -3.45
CA LEU A 6 -5.29 4.71 -3.16
C LEU A 6 -4.17 3.80 -2.67
N GLY A 7 -3.07 3.74 -3.39
CA GLY A 7 -1.85 3.06 -2.98
C GLY A 7 -0.86 4.04 -2.36
N ILE A 8 -0.23 3.66 -1.25
CA ILE A 8 0.81 4.46 -0.60
C ILE A 8 2.02 3.57 -0.26
N ASP A 9 3.20 4.06 -0.64
CA ASP A 9 4.50 3.60 -0.13
C ASP A 9 5.03 4.65 0.86
N PRO A 10 4.95 4.39 2.19
CA PRO A 10 5.32 5.37 3.19
C PRO A 10 6.83 5.60 3.21
N GLY A 11 7.24 6.85 3.21
CA GLY A 11 8.65 7.23 3.33
C GLY A 11 8.85 8.52 4.11
N THR A 12 10.03 8.70 4.70
CA THR A 12 10.40 9.92 5.45
C THR A 12 11.22 10.91 4.63
N ILE A 13 11.71 10.50 3.49
CA ILE A 13 12.48 11.31 2.52
C ILE A 13 11.64 11.51 1.24
N VAL A 14 11.03 10.42 0.78
CA VAL A 14 10.11 10.38 -0.35
C VAL A 14 8.96 9.47 0.05
N MET A 15 7.73 9.88 -0.23
CA MET A 15 6.53 9.04 -0.12
C MET A 15 5.96 8.84 -1.53
N GLY A 16 5.77 7.59 -1.94
CA GLY A 16 5.07 7.25 -3.17
C GLY A 16 3.55 7.26 -2.97
N TYR A 17 2.81 7.62 -4.02
CA TYR A 17 1.36 7.46 -4.07
C TYR A 17 0.89 7.11 -5.48
N ALA A 18 -0.20 6.36 -5.58
CA ALA A 18 -0.86 6.04 -6.84
C ALA A 18 -2.37 5.83 -6.62
N LEU A 19 -3.17 6.20 -7.60
CA LEU A 19 -4.60 5.90 -7.62
C LEU A 19 -4.92 5.02 -8.82
N LEU A 20 -5.61 3.92 -8.53
CA LEU A 20 -6.14 3.00 -9.53
C LEU A 20 -7.67 3.06 -9.53
N LYS A 21 -8.24 3.21 -10.70
CA LYS A 21 -9.65 2.95 -10.94
C LYS A 21 -9.82 1.51 -11.41
N VAL A 22 -10.73 0.78 -10.79
CA VAL A 22 -11.01 -0.62 -11.12
C VAL A 22 -12.46 -0.73 -11.59
N GLU A 23 -12.66 -1.00 -12.86
CA GLU A 23 -13.97 -1.24 -13.48
C GLU A 23 -14.04 -2.68 -13.99
N ASP A 24 -15.01 -3.46 -13.55
CA ASP A 24 -15.19 -4.85 -13.97
C ASP A 24 -13.91 -5.69 -13.90
N ARG A 25 -13.15 -5.52 -12.81
CA ARG A 25 -11.85 -6.15 -12.52
C ARG A 25 -10.70 -5.70 -13.44
N LYS A 26 -10.90 -4.66 -14.22
CA LYS A 26 -9.86 -4.07 -15.06
C LYS A 26 -9.31 -2.81 -14.39
N PRO A 27 -8.05 -2.84 -13.89
CA PRO A 27 -7.43 -1.66 -13.30
C PRO A 27 -6.94 -0.70 -14.39
N THR A 28 -7.13 0.58 -14.16
CA THR A 28 -6.55 1.68 -14.94
C THR A 28 -5.87 2.67 -14.02
N LEU A 29 -4.70 3.17 -14.42
CA LEU A 29 -3.99 4.19 -13.66
C LEU A 29 -4.69 5.54 -13.83
N MET A 30 -5.06 6.18 -12.72
CA MET A 30 -5.56 7.56 -12.72
C MET A 30 -4.42 8.56 -12.57
N VAL A 31 -3.64 8.40 -11.50
CA VAL A 31 -2.48 9.25 -11.18
C VAL A 31 -1.47 8.47 -10.36
N MET A 32 -0.19 8.78 -10.51
CA MET A 32 0.87 8.35 -9.61
C MET A 32 1.93 9.44 -9.48
N GLY A 33 2.63 9.45 -8.36
CA GLY A 33 3.65 10.44 -8.11
C GLY A 33 4.37 10.23 -6.80
N VAL A 34 5.21 11.21 -6.47
CA VAL A 34 5.98 11.22 -5.23
C VAL A 34 5.82 12.54 -4.49
N LEU A 35 5.79 12.48 -3.18
CA LEU A 35 5.93 13.61 -2.29
C LEU A 35 7.37 13.67 -1.81
N LYS A 36 8.13 14.67 -2.26
CA LYS A 36 9.50 14.92 -1.81
C LYS A 36 9.48 15.61 -0.44
N LEU A 37 10.08 14.96 0.55
CA LEU A 37 10.09 15.40 1.94
C LEU A 37 11.48 15.85 2.42
N ASP A 38 12.52 15.56 1.64
CA ASP A 38 13.93 15.90 1.91
C ASP A 38 14.15 17.39 2.19
N LYS A 39 13.41 18.26 1.49
CA LYS A 39 13.48 19.73 1.67
C LYS A 39 12.97 20.24 3.02
N TYR A 40 12.32 19.40 3.82
CA TYR A 40 11.85 19.78 5.15
C TYR A 40 12.83 19.26 6.21
N GLU A 41 13.44 20.15 6.98
CA GLU A 41 14.42 19.81 8.02
C GLU A 41 13.79 19.00 9.15
N SER A 42 12.65 19.47 9.65
CA SER A 42 11.95 18.83 10.77
C SER A 42 11.18 17.58 10.36
N HIS A 43 11.37 16.49 11.09
CA HIS A 43 10.57 15.27 10.92
C HIS A 43 9.07 15.55 11.11
N TYR A 44 8.69 16.42 12.04
CA TYR A 44 7.30 16.79 12.28
C TYR A 44 6.68 17.54 11.10
N LEU A 45 7.46 18.41 10.42
CA LEU A 45 7.00 19.05 9.20
C LEU A 45 6.79 18.03 8.07
N ARG A 46 7.65 17.03 7.96
CA ARG A 46 7.47 15.93 7.01
C ARG A 46 6.17 15.17 7.27
N LEU A 47 5.88 14.82 8.54
CA LEU A 47 4.63 14.17 8.92
C LEU A 47 3.41 15.03 8.56
N ARG A 48 3.45 16.34 8.84
CA ARG A 48 2.40 17.27 8.43
C ARG A 48 2.17 17.23 6.92
N LYS A 49 3.26 17.26 6.12
CA LYS A 49 3.16 17.23 4.65
C LYS A 49 2.62 15.92 4.12
N ILE A 50 2.89 14.79 4.79
CA ILE A 50 2.27 13.50 4.49
C ILE A 50 0.76 13.59 4.73
N PHE A 51 0.35 14.05 5.90
CA PHE A 51 -1.08 14.21 6.24
C PHE A 51 -1.81 15.08 5.22
N GLU A 52 -1.30 16.30 4.97
CA GLU A 52 -1.88 17.24 4.01
C GLU A 52 -1.99 16.64 2.60
N ARG A 53 -0.96 15.91 2.14
CA ARG A 53 -0.97 15.30 0.80
C ARG A 53 -1.96 14.16 0.68
N VAL A 54 -2.00 13.27 1.68
CA VAL A 54 -2.94 12.13 1.68
C VAL A 54 -4.38 12.64 1.75
N THR A 55 -4.66 13.58 2.65
CA THR A 55 -5.98 14.24 2.74
C THR A 55 -6.39 14.86 1.41
N MET A 56 -5.50 15.61 0.76
CA MET A 56 -5.78 16.23 -0.54
C MET A 56 -6.10 15.19 -1.63
N LEU A 57 -5.34 14.08 -1.68
CA LEU A 57 -5.62 12.99 -2.62
C LEU A 57 -6.98 12.35 -2.36
N ILE A 58 -7.34 12.17 -1.10
CA ILE A 58 -8.63 11.61 -0.71
C ILE A 58 -9.77 12.55 -1.08
N ASP A 59 -9.64 13.84 -0.76
CA ASP A 59 -10.66 14.85 -1.03
C ASP A 59 -10.84 15.12 -2.54
N GLU A 60 -9.78 14.90 -3.35
CA GLU A 60 -9.81 15.13 -4.80
C GLU A 60 -10.35 13.92 -5.59
N TYR A 61 -9.94 12.70 -5.19
CA TYR A 61 -10.22 11.49 -5.97
C TYR A 61 -11.25 10.56 -5.34
N HIS A 62 -11.65 10.79 -4.08
CA HIS A 62 -12.64 10.01 -3.33
C HIS A 62 -12.38 8.48 -3.40
N PRO A 63 -11.18 8.00 -3.01
CA PRO A 63 -10.89 6.58 -3.04
C PRO A 63 -11.78 5.80 -2.06
N ASP A 64 -12.17 4.59 -2.47
CA ASP A 64 -12.97 3.68 -1.64
C ASP A 64 -12.11 2.92 -0.63
N GLU A 65 -10.82 2.73 -0.92
CA GLU A 65 -9.91 1.87 -0.17
C GLU A 65 -8.49 2.43 -0.20
N LEU A 66 -7.76 2.31 0.93
CA LEU A 66 -6.33 2.58 1.02
C LEU A 66 -5.55 1.27 1.08
N ALA A 67 -4.65 1.05 0.14
CA ALA A 67 -3.64 -0.01 0.17
C ALA A 67 -2.28 0.58 0.52
N ILE A 68 -1.68 0.16 1.63
CA ILE A 68 -0.43 0.73 2.11
C ILE A 68 0.62 -0.35 2.33
N GLU A 69 1.87 -0.06 1.95
CA GLU A 69 2.98 -0.96 2.25
C GLU A 69 3.28 -0.96 3.75
N ALA A 70 3.37 -2.17 4.33
CA ALA A 70 3.74 -2.34 5.72
C ALA A 70 5.23 -2.09 5.93
N PRO A 71 5.64 -1.45 7.04
CA PRO A 71 7.05 -1.20 7.32
C PRO A 71 7.82 -2.52 7.42
N PHE A 72 8.97 -2.59 6.78
CA PHE A 72 9.85 -3.74 6.89
C PHE A 72 10.76 -3.62 8.12
N PHE A 73 10.97 -4.73 8.81
CA PHE A 73 11.89 -4.80 9.95
C PHE A 73 13.35 -4.68 9.48
N GLY A 74 13.89 -3.48 9.60
CA GLY A 74 15.30 -3.19 9.30
C GLY A 74 16.20 -3.23 10.53
N LYS A 75 17.51 -3.21 10.33
CA LYS A 75 18.50 -3.19 11.42
C LYS A 75 18.50 -1.85 12.20
N ASN A 76 18.05 -0.77 11.60
CA ASN A 76 18.06 0.57 12.22
C ASN A 76 16.68 0.90 12.82
N VAL A 77 16.58 0.72 14.14
CA VAL A 77 15.36 0.96 14.92
C VAL A 77 14.85 2.41 14.79
N GLN A 78 15.76 3.41 14.77
CA GLN A 78 15.36 4.81 14.65
C GLN A 78 14.71 5.12 13.29
N SER A 79 15.24 4.53 12.23
CA SER A 79 14.64 4.65 10.89
C SER A 79 13.28 3.97 10.84
N MET A 80 13.14 2.82 11.45
CA MET A 80 11.85 2.08 11.52
C MET A 80 10.79 2.88 12.29
N LEU A 81 11.15 3.48 13.43
CA LEU A 81 10.23 4.32 14.20
C LEU A 81 9.77 5.54 13.41
N LYS A 82 10.69 6.18 12.67
CA LYS A 82 10.33 7.30 11.79
C LYS A 82 9.40 6.86 10.66
N LEU A 83 9.66 5.70 10.06
CA LEU A 83 8.84 5.15 8.98
C LEU A 83 7.44 4.77 9.49
N GLY A 84 7.34 4.11 10.65
CA GLY A 84 6.06 3.78 11.27
C GLY A 84 5.23 5.03 11.62
N ARG A 85 5.87 6.14 12.03
CA ARG A 85 5.18 7.42 12.22
C ARG A 85 4.65 7.98 10.90
N ALA A 86 5.42 7.92 9.82
CA ALA A 86 5.00 8.37 8.50
C ALA A 86 3.81 7.55 7.99
N GLN A 87 3.87 6.23 8.13
CA GLN A 87 2.77 5.33 7.80
C GLN A 87 1.52 5.64 8.64
N GLY A 88 1.66 5.74 9.98
CA GLY A 88 0.54 6.03 10.88
C GLY A 88 -0.16 7.35 10.56
N VAL A 89 0.59 8.37 10.12
CA VAL A 89 0.01 9.65 9.69
C VAL A 89 -0.77 9.51 8.39
N ALA A 90 -0.28 8.73 7.41
CA ALA A 90 -1.03 8.44 6.19
C ALA A 90 -2.32 7.67 6.49
N MET A 91 -2.25 6.69 7.40
CA MET A 91 -3.42 5.94 7.87
C MET A 91 -4.42 6.85 8.61
N ALA A 92 -3.94 7.75 9.47
CA ALA A 92 -4.80 8.69 10.19
C ALA A 92 -5.61 9.59 9.24
N ALA A 93 -4.99 10.06 8.14
CA ALA A 93 -5.68 10.85 7.13
C ALA A 93 -6.80 10.04 6.43
N ALA A 94 -6.60 8.74 6.19
CA ALA A 94 -7.61 7.86 5.62
C ALA A 94 -8.74 7.56 6.63
N LEU A 95 -8.39 7.29 7.89
CA LEU A 95 -9.36 7.01 8.95
C LEU A 95 -10.26 8.20 9.25
N GLU A 96 -9.74 9.42 9.15
CA GLU A 96 -10.52 10.64 9.32
C GLU A 96 -11.64 10.80 8.26
N ARG A 97 -11.50 10.10 7.13
CA ARG A 97 -12.46 10.05 6.02
C ARG A 97 -13.21 8.71 5.92
N ASP A 98 -13.16 7.89 6.99
CA ASP A 98 -13.79 6.55 7.05
C ASP A 98 -13.35 5.60 5.93
N ILE A 99 -12.14 5.80 5.36
CA ILE A 99 -11.60 4.94 4.30
C ILE A 99 -10.98 3.68 4.91
N PRO A 100 -11.41 2.48 4.53
CA PRO A 100 -10.82 1.22 4.99
C PRO A 100 -9.38 1.06 4.51
N ILE A 101 -8.53 0.53 5.40
CA ILE A 101 -7.09 0.40 5.19
C ILE A 101 -6.69 -1.06 5.09
N PHE A 102 -5.84 -1.36 4.10
CA PHE A 102 -5.28 -2.68 3.85
C PHE A 102 -3.76 -2.60 3.78
N GLU A 103 -3.10 -3.32 4.71
CA GLU A 103 -1.63 -3.35 4.78
C GLU A 103 -1.07 -4.59 4.07
N TYR A 104 0.01 -4.39 3.33
CA TYR A 104 0.68 -5.44 2.58
C TYR A 104 2.19 -5.47 2.84
N ALA A 105 2.71 -6.62 3.26
CA ALA A 105 4.15 -6.81 3.37
C ALA A 105 4.83 -6.68 1.99
N PRO A 106 6.04 -6.10 1.90
CA PRO A 106 6.77 -5.92 0.64
C PRO A 106 6.91 -7.21 -0.19
N MET A 107 7.20 -8.33 0.49
CA MET A 107 7.30 -9.64 -0.16
C MET A 107 5.97 -10.07 -0.79
N LYS A 108 4.83 -9.80 -0.11
CA LYS A 108 3.50 -10.14 -0.62
C LYS A 108 3.15 -9.30 -1.84
N ILE A 109 3.50 -8.02 -1.83
CA ILE A 109 3.31 -7.12 -2.99
C ILE A 109 4.07 -7.67 -4.20
N LYS A 110 5.37 -7.95 -4.05
CA LYS A 110 6.21 -8.51 -5.12
C LYS A 110 5.68 -9.84 -5.65
N LEU A 111 5.32 -10.75 -4.74
CA LEU A 111 4.76 -12.05 -5.11
C LEU A 111 3.47 -11.93 -5.90
N SER A 112 2.58 -11.00 -5.54
CA SER A 112 1.29 -10.80 -6.22
C SER A 112 1.46 -10.26 -7.65
N ILE A 113 2.51 -9.47 -7.92
CA ILE A 113 2.70 -8.80 -9.21
C ILE A 113 3.59 -9.61 -10.13
N VAL A 114 4.70 -10.15 -9.63
CA VAL A 114 5.74 -10.84 -10.44
C VAL A 114 5.69 -12.35 -10.25
N GLY A 115 5.03 -12.85 -9.20
CA GLY A 115 5.09 -14.28 -8.82
C GLY A 115 6.36 -14.67 -8.05
N ASN A 116 7.21 -13.69 -7.71
CA ASN A 116 8.45 -13.88 -6.95
C ASN A 116 8.58 -12.77 -5.88
N GLY A 117 8.62 -13.15 -4.59
CA GLY A 117 8.75 -12.22 -3.47
C GLY A 117 10.11 -11.52 -3.37
N GLU A 118 11.14 -12.03 -4.06
CA GLU A 118 12.49 -11.46 -4.11
C GLU A 118 12.74 -10.62 -5.36
N ALA A 119 11.71 -10.38 -6.17
CA ALA A 119 11.82 -9.57 -7.38
C ALA A 119 12.41 -8.18 -7.10
N SER A 120 13.21 -7.66 -8.03
CA SER A 120 13.73 -6.30 -7.93
C SER A 120 12.62 -5.25 -8.18
N LYS A 121 12.84 -4.02 -7.77
CA LYS A 121 11.90 -2.92 -8.03
C LYS A 121 11.68 -2.69 -9.53
N GLU A 122 12.72 -2.84 -10.33
CA GLU A 122 12.68 -2.71 -11.79
C GLU A 122 11.81 -3.81 -12.42
N GLN A 123 11.89 -5.04 -11.92
CA GLN A 123 11.04 -6.15 -12.36
C GLN A 123 9.57 -5.89 -12.03
N VAL A 124 9.28 -5.37 -10.83
CA VAL A 124 7.93 -4.97 -10.43
C VAL A 124 7.42 -3.86 -11.34
N ALA A 125 8.21 -2.80 -11.55
CA ALA A 125 7.86 -1.68 -12.42
C ALA A 125 7.57 -2.13 -13.86
N ALA A 126 8.42 -2.96 -14.45
CA ALA A 126 8.23 -3.51 -15.80
C ALA A 126 6.95 -4.36 -15.91
N MET A 127 6.61 -5.11 -14.87
CA MET A 127 5.38 -5.90 -14.86
C MET A 127 4.14 -5.01 -14.74
N LEU A 128 4.16 -3.98 -13.87
CA LEU A 128 3.08 -2.99 -13.74
C LEU A 128 2.83 -2.26 -15.05
N GLN A 129 3.92 -1.86 -15.74
CA GLN A 129 3.83 -1.21 -17.06
C GLN A 129 3.07 -2.10 -18.07
N ARG A 130 3.35 -3.40 -18.08
CA ARG A 130 2.68 -4.37 -18.96
C ARG A 130 1.21 -4.57 -18.56
N TYR A 131 0.91 -4.76 -17.27
CA TYR A 131 -0.47 -4.97 -16.81
C TYR A 131 -1.37 -3.79 -17.12
N LEU A 132 -0.88 -2.57 -16.90
CA LEU A 132 -1.63 -1.34 -17.11
C LEU A 132 -1.47 -0.75 -18.50
N LYS A 133 -0.65 -1.37 -19.37
CA LYS A 133 -0.34 -0.92 -20.75
C LYS A 133 0.17 0.52 -20.79
N LEU A 134 0.99 0.91 -19.82
CA LEU A 134 1.53 2.27 -19.72
C LEU A 134 2.63 2.48 -20.77
N SER A 135 2.66 3.67 -21.37
CA SER A 135 3.78 4.09 -22.22
C SER A 135 5.04 4.32 -21.38
N ALA A 136 6.20 4.35 -22.04
CA ALA A 136 7.46 4.67 -21.34
C ALA A 136 7.45 6.05 -20.68
N GLU A 137 6.73 7.00 -21.25
CA GLU A 137 6.58 8.38 -20.76
C GLU A 137 5.71 8.46 -19.50
N GLN A 138 4.75 7.54 -19.34
CA GLN A 138 3.91 7.45 -18.17
C GLN A 138 4.60 6.78 -16.99
N MET A 139 5.72 6.09 -17.23
CA MET A 139 6.49 5.47 -16.15
C MET A 139 7.37 6.52 -15.47
N PRO A 140 7.34 6.59 -14.13
CA PRO A 140 8.13 7.57 -13.40
C PRO A 140 9.61 7.21 -13.43
N THR A 141 10.47 8.21 -13.42
CA THR A 141 11.93 8.02 -13.29
C THR A 141 12.34 7.52 -11.89
N LYS A 142 11.48 7.76 -10.88
CA LYS A 142 11.68 7.30 -9.49
C LYS A 142 10.74 6.17 -9.16
N LEU A 143 11.28 5.06 -8.68
CA LEU A 143 10.55 3.83 -8.41
C LEU A 143 9.59 3.91 -7.21
N ASP A 144 9.75 4.93 -6.32
CA ASP A 144 8.85 5.10 -5.16
C ASP A 144 7.37 5.24 -5.56
N ALA A 145 7.09 5.88 -6.70
CA ALA A 145 5.71 5.96 -7.22
C ALA A 145 5.21 4.60 -7.73
N THR A 146 6.10 3.77 -8.28
CA THR A 146 5.75 2.42 -8.72
C THR A 146 5.58 1.46 -7.56
N ASP A 147 6.26 1.67 -6.42
CA ASP A 147 6.05 0.88 -5.20
C ASP A 147 4.64 1.14 -4.63
N ALA A 148 4.18 2.38 -4.61
CA ALA A 148 2.81 2.71 -4.23
C ALA A 148 1.77 2.13 -5.21
N LEU A 149 2.06 2.19 -6.53
CA LEU A 149 1.22 1.56 -7.54
C LEU A 149 1.17 0.03 -7.36
N ALA A 150 2.29 -0.58 -6.96
CA ALA A 150 2.37 -2.00 -6.65
C ALA A 150 1.48 -2.38 -5.47
N ALA A 151 1.41 -1.57 -4.42
CA ALA A 151 0.51 -1.79 -3.28
C ALA A 151 -0.96 -1.75 -3.71
N ALA A 152 -1.36 -0.75 -4.52
CA ALA A 152 -2.71 -0.66 -5.06
C ALA A 152 -3.06 -1.84 -5.98
N MET A 153 -2.14 -2.27 -6.86
CA MET A 153 -2.33 -3.43 -7.73
C MET A 153 -2.40 -4.74 -6.95
N CYS A 154 -1.56 -4.90 -5.90
CA CYS A 154 -1.63 -6.05 -5.01
C CYS A 154 -3.02 -6.17 -4.39
N HIS A 155 -3.58 -5.05 -3.92
CA HIS A 155 -4.93 -5.00 -3.38
C HIS A 155 -5.99 -5.32 -4.43
N CYS A 156 -5.85 -4.77 -5.63
CA CYS A 156 -6.75 -5.06 -6.76
C CYS A 156 -6.81 -6.57 -7.08
N PHE A 157 -5.68 -7.27 -7.08
CA PHE A 157 -5.61 -8.71 -7.37
C PHE A 157 -6.20 -9.59 -6.27
N GLN A 158 -6.22 -9.13 -5.03
CA GLN A 158 -6.80 -9.92 -3.93
C GLN A 158 -8.34 -9.98 -3.99
N GLY A 159 -8.96 -9.13 -4.82
CA GLY A 159 -10.42 -9.07 -4.95
C GLY A 159 -11.10 -8.67 -3.66
N ASN A 160 -12.44 -8.62 -3.68
CA ASN A 160 -13.28 -8.40 -2.51
C ASN A 160 -13.39 -9.64 -1.58
N ASN A 161 -12.38 -10.49 -1.54
CA ASN A 161 -12.24 -11.37 -0.41
C ASN A 161 -11.71 -10.49 0.71
N PRO A 162 -12.53 -10.02 1.66
CA PRO A 162 -11.98 -9.64 2.93
C PRO A 162 -11.16 -10.87 3.32
N VAL A 163 -9.86 -10.69 3.48
CA VAL A 163 -9.07 -11.70 4.16
C VAL A 163 -9.76 -11.82 5.51
N SER A 164 -10.68 -12.75 5.60
CA SER A 164 -11.15 -13.18 6.88
C SER A 164 -9.96 -13.89 7.49
N ASP A 165 -9.09 -13.16 8.16
CA ASP A 165 -8.17 -13.71 9.15
C ASP A 165 -8.93 -14.45 10.24
N LYS A 166 -10.26 -14.41 10.20
CA LYS A 166 -11.15 -15.24 10.98
C LYS A 166 -11.34 -16.61 10.34
N LYS A 167 -10.24 -17.34 10.19
CA LYS A 167 -10.30 -18.79 10.01
C LYS A 167 -11.05 -19.45 11.19
N TYR A 168 -11.14 -18.71 12.30
CA TYR A 168 -11.77 -19.12 13.56
C TYR A 168 -12.41 -17.90 14.24
N ASN A 169 -13.69 -18.03 14.62
CA ASN A 169 -14.44 -16.96 15.29
C ASN A 169 -13.99 -16.75 16.75
N SER A 170 -13.30 -17.73 17.35
CA SER A 170 -12.77 -17.67 18.70
C SER A 170 -11.70 -18.74 18.89
N TRP A 171 -10.92 -18.64 19.98
CA TRP A 171 -9.98 -19.69 20.39
C TRP A 171 -10.69 -21.03 20.60
N LYS A 172 -11.92 -21.03 21.09
CA LYS A 172 -12.75 -22.21 21.26
C LYS A 172 -13.09 -22.89 19.93
N ASP A 173 -13.42 -22.10 18.91
CA ASP A 173 -13.66 -22.57 17.53
C ASP A 173 -12.38 -23.13 16.90
N PHE A 174 -11.22 -22.52 17.18
CA PHE A 174 -9.90 -23.03 16.75
C PHE A 174 -9.64 -24.41 17.33
N ILE A 175 -9.82 -24.60 18.65
CA ILE A 175 -9.61 -25.88 19.34
C ILE A 175 -10.51 -26.96 18.78
N GLN A 176 -11.81 -26.66 18.59
CA GLN A 176 -12.79 -27.60 18.04
C GLN A 176 -12.42 -28.08 16.63
N LYS A 177 -11.92 -27.19 15.78
CA LYS A 177 -11.53 -27.51 14.39
C LYS A 177 -10.13 -28.09 14.25
N ASN A 178 -9.32 -28.02 15.30
CA ASN A 178 -7.93 -28.53 15.30
C ASN A 178 -7.59 -29.32 16.58
N PRO A 179 -8.32 -30.40 16.89
CA PRO A 179 -8.11 -31.12 18.15
C PRO A 179 -6.70 -31.69 18.30
N ASN A 180 -6.04 -32.01 17.19
CA ASN A 180 -4.68 -32.59 17.17
C ASN A 180 -3.55 -31.55 17.28
N LYS A 181 -3.86 -30.25 17.22
CA LYS A 181 -2.85 -29.17 17.33
C LYS A 181 -2.75 -28.57 18.73
N VAL A 182 -3.69 -28.89 19.60
CA VAL A 182 -3.71 -28.41 20.98
C VAL A 182 -3.26 -29.53 21.88
N ARG A 183 -2.00 -29.46 22.36
CA ARG A 183 -1.51 -30.36 23.41
C ARG A 183 -2.24 -30.04 24.72
N LYS A 184 -2.70 -31.12 25.41
CA LYS A 184 -3.16 -31.05 26.79
C LYS A 184 -2.03 -30.62 27.72
#